data_8b5fc699fd7f6ea476e3de97291bef15
#
_entry.id   8b5fc699fd7f6ea476e3de97291bef15
#
_cell.length_a   1.000
_cell.length_b   1.000
_cell.length_c   1.000
_cell.angle_alpha   90.00
_cell.angle_beta   90.00
_cell.angle_gamma   90.00
#
_symmetry.space_group_name_H-M   'P 1'
#
loop_
_entity.id
_entity.type
_entity.pdbx_description
1 polymer ?
#
loop_
_entity_poly.entity_id
_entity_poly.type
_entity_poly.pdbx_seq_one_letter_code
_entity_poly.pdbx_strand_id
1 'polypeptide(L)'
;MYDQKQPEIAGLLNTQSVDKQLRARVKLFGHLLGNVLLSQAGAKVYDAVEKLRTGFIGLRKEDSPVKRARLMDLIESLDQNTISQIVRAFSTYFSLVNIAEEASQLQQRRRMMRQNKGLWRGSFDHALADFREMGMNAEQVQTLLDKLAYIPVITAHPTEAKRRSIMNALRRIFLTNEKLNDTRLGKEQRKGVLDELETRIHILWRTDEVRESRPQVRDEIKNGLYYFRESLFKAVPEIYRNLECRLQENYPEAQFRVPSFLQFGSWIGGDRDGNPNVKPETTELALRLQSEAVLEEYLRRLVDVFKQLTHSSQLCTPCLLYTSPSPRDW
;
A
#
# COMPACT_ATOMS: atom_id res chain seq x y z
N MET A 1 5.05 1.88 -34.31
CA MET A 1 4.19 0.68 -34.20
C MET A 1 3.80 0.31 -32.76
N TYR A 2 4.42 0.89 -31.73
CA TYR A 2 4.17 0.61 -30.30
C TYR A 2 3.04 1.44 -29.68
N ASP A 3 2.76 2.60 -30.21
CA ASP A 3 1.80 3.58 -29.61
C ASP A 3 0.31 3.19 -29.77
N GLN A 4 -0.03 2.31 -30.72
CA GLN A 4 -1.41 1.92 -30.99
C GLN A 4 -2.01 0.88 -30.03
N LYS A 5 -1.18 0.13 -29.27
CA LYS A 5 -1.65 -0.94 -28.35
C LYS A 5 -2.04 -0.46 -26.96
N GLN A 6 -1.57 0.71 -26.53
CA GLN A 6 -1.87 1.25 -25.19
C GLN A 6 -3.37 1.53 -24.95
N PRO A 7 -4.10 2.18 -25.87
CA PRO A 7 -5.53 2.46 -25.68
C PRO A 7 -6.39 1.19 -25.62
N GLU A 8 -6.00 0.16 -26.40
CA GLU A 8 -6.71 -1.11 -26.47
C GLU A 8 -6.58 -1.92 -25.19
N ILE A 9 -5.37 -1.95 -24.60
CA ILE A 9 -5.09 -2.61 -23.32
C ILE A 9 -5.79 -1.89 -22.17
N ALA A 10 -5.79 -0.56 -22.17
CA ALA A 10 -6.48 0.24 -21.15
C ALA A 10 -8.03 0.04 -21.20
N GLY A 11 -8.60 -0.23 -22.35
CA GLY A 11 -10.02 -0.58 -22.50
C GLY A 11 -10.38 -1.89 -21.80
N LEU A 12 -9.51 -2.87 -21.78
CA LEU A 12 -9.71 -4.16 -21.13
C LEU A 12 -9.75 -4.08 -19.59
N LEU A 13 -9.27 -3.00 -18.99
CA LEU A 13 -9.30 -2.78 -17.53
C LEU A 13 -10.73 -2.65 -16.99
N ASN A 14 -11.71 -2.36 -17.83
CA ASN A 14 -13.13 -2.20 -17.44
C ASN A 14 -13.96 -3.48 -17.64
N THR A 15 -13.32 -4.63 -17.94
CA THR A 15 -14.06 -5.90 -18.12
C THR A 15 -14.59 -6.45 -16.79
N GLN A 16 -15.66 -7.27 -16.82
CA GLN A 16 -16.29 -7.82 -15.62
C GLN A 16 -15.46 -8.92 -14.94
N SER A 17 -14.58 -9.61 -15.66
CA SER A 17 -13.74 -10.68 -15.13
C SER A 17 -12.49 -10.16 -14.44
N VAL A 18 -12.31 -10.48 -13.15
CA VAL A 18 -11.15 -10.09 -12.33
C VAL A 18 -9.83 -10.53 -12.97
N ASP A 19 -9.76 -11.78 -13.42
CA ASP A 19 -8.54 -12.33 -14.04
C ASP A 19 -8.16 -11.62 -15.33
N LYS A 20 -9.17 -11.24 -16.14
CA LYS A 20 -8.92 -10.50 -17.39
C LYS A 20 -8.38 -9.10 -17.10
N GLN A 21 -8.90 -8.45 -16.06
CA GLN A 21 -8.41 -7.12 -15.65
C GLN A 21 -6.99 -7.17 -15.11
N LEU A 22 -6.69 -8.15 -14.25
CA LEU A 22 -5.33 -8.34 -13.74
C LEU A 22 -4.34 -8.57 -14.90
N ARG A 23 -4.67 -9.49 -15.81
CA ARG A 23 -3.82 -9.77 -17.00
C ARG A 23 -3.64 -8.53 -17.88
N ALA A 24 -4.70 -7.74 -18.10
CA ALA A 24 -4.62 -6.50 -18.87
C ALA A 24 -3.71 -5.48 -18.19
N ARG A 25 -3.77 -5.36 -16.85
CA ARG A 25 -2.94 -4.45 -16.06
C ARG A 25 -1.48 -4.86 -16.06
N VAL A 26 -1.19 -6.15 -15.86
CA VAL A 26 0.17 -6.69 -15.97
C VAL A 26 0.73 -6.47 -17.37
N LYS A 27 -0.08 -6.67 -18.42
CA LYS A 27 0.33 -6.40 -19.81
C LYS A 27 0.60 -4.92 -20.05
N LEU A 28 -0.22 -4.03 -19.50
CA LEU A 28 -0.01 -2.59 -19.57
C LEU A 28 1.32 -2.19 -18.93
N PHE A 29 1.58 -2.61 -17.69
CA PHE A 29 2.84 -2.32 -17.03
C PHE A 29 4.05 -2.90 -17.76
N GLY A 30 3.94 -4.12 -18.29
CA GLY A 30 4.99 -4.72 -19.13
C GLY A 30 5.29 -3.89 -20.37
N HIS A 31 4.25 -3.33 -21.01
CA HIS A 31 4.40 -2.46 -22.17
C HIS A 31 5.05 -1.12 -21.82
N LEU A 32 4.59 -0.45 -20.75
CA LEU A 32 5.18 0.81 -20.29
C LEU A 32 6.64 0.64 -19.87
N LEU A 33 6.96 -0.44 -19.14
CA LEU A 33 8.36 -0.77 -18.82
C LEU A 33 9.17 -1.06 -20.08
N GLY A 34 8.60 -1.75 -21.05
CA GLY A 34 9.25 -2.02 -22.35
C GLY A 34 9.65 -0.74 -23.06
N ASN A 35 8.78 0.28 -23.11
CA ASN A 35 9.10 1.59 -23.68
C ASN A 35 10.27 2.26 -22.93
N VAL A 36 10.23 2.21 -21.59
CA VAL A 36 11.32 2.75 -20.76
C VAL A 36 12.64 2.03 -21.03
N LEU A 37 12.64 0.70 -21.13
CA LEU A 37 13.84 -0.09 -21.45
C LEU A 37 14.42 0.28 -22.82
N LEU A 38 13.58 0.37 -23.86
CA LEU A 38 14.01 0.76 -25.19
C LEU A 38 14.67 2.15 -25.21
N SER A 39 14.08 3.10 -24.51
CA SER A 39 14.57 4.49 -24.47
C SER A 39 15.81 4.68 -23.59
N GLN A 40 15.96 3.88 -22.51
CA GLN A 40 16.98 4.11 -21.47
C GLN A 40 18.12 3.09 -21.51
N ALA A 41 17.86 1.85 -21.87
CA ALA A 41 18.82 0.75 -21.87
C ALA A 41 19.18 0.27 -23.30
N GLY A 42 18.39 0.68 -24.30
CA GLY A 42 18.58 0.36 -25.69
C GLY A 42 18.00 -1.00 -26.12
N ALA A 43 17.99 -1.22 -27.45
CA ALA A 43 17.34 -2.39 -28.05
C ALA A 43 18.00 -3.70 -27.60
N LYS A 44 19.33 -3.76 -27.43
CA LYS A 44 20.05 -4.96 -26.99
C LYS A 44 19.52 -5.52 -25.67
N VAL A 45 19.34 -4.66 -24.67
CA VAL A 45 18.81 -5.03 -23.35
C VAL A 45 17.35 -5.43 -23.46
N TYR A 46 16.54 -4.65 -24.16
CA TYR A 46 15.12 -4.93 -24.36
C TYR A 46 14.89 -6.29 -25.01
N ASP A 47 15.62 -6.59 -26.12
CA ASP A 47 15.50 -7.86 -26.84
C ASP A 47 15.92 -9.06 -25.96
N ALA A 48 16.97 -8.89 -25.16
CA ALA A 48 17.41 -9.92 -24.22
C ALA A 48 16.35 -10.17 -23.13
N VAL A 49 15.79 -9.11 -22.53
CA VAL A 49 14.70 -9.23 -21.55
C VAL A 49 13.48 -9.94 -22.14
N GLU A 50 13.05 -9.58 -23.36
CA GLU A 50 11.90 -10.21 -24.00
C GLU A 50 12.15 -11.67 -24.39
N LYS A 51 13.36 -12.00 -24.87
CA LYS A 51 13.75 -13.40 -25.16
C LYS A 51 13.73 -14.24 -23.88
N LEU A 52 14.32 -13.76 -22.80
CA LEU A 52 14.34 -14.46 -21.52
C LEU A 52 12.92 -14.60 -20.94
N ARG A 53 12.16 -13.51 -20.91
CA ARG A 53 10.77 -13.51 -20.40
C ARG A 53 9.89 -14.51 -21.14
N THR A 54 9.87 -14.45 -22.46
CA THR A 54 9.05 -15.35 -23.28
C THR A 54 9.56 -16.79 -23.25
N GLY A 55 10.87 -16.98 -23.21
CA GLY A 55 11.50 -18.29 -23.11
C GLY A 55 11.17 -18.99 -21.78
N PHE A 56 11.29 -18.31 -20.64
CA PHE A 56 10.94 -18.88 -19.34
C PHE A 56 9.42 -19.10 -19.18
N ILE A 57 8.57 -18.26 -19.75
CA ILE A 57 7.11 -18.51 -19.82
C ILE A 57 6.83 -19.78 -20.63
N GLY A 58 7.54 -19.97 -21.73
CA GLY A 58 7.43 -21.19 -22.55
C GLY A 58 7.87 -22.45 -21.80
N LEU A 59 9.00 -22.39 -21.07
CA LEU A 59 9.49 -23.49 -20.23
C LEU A 59 8.53 -23.87 -19.10
N ARG A 60 7.83 -22.88 -18.52
CA ARG A 60 6.83 -23.14 -17.47
C ARG A 60 5.60 -23.90 -17.99
N LYS A 61 5.26 -23.72 -19.27
CA LYS A 61 4.16 -24.45 -19.91
C LYS A 61 4.56 -25.85 -20.34
N GLU A 62 5.77 -25.99 -20.87
CA GLU A 62 6.31 -27.23 -21.38
C GLU A 62 7.82 -27.23 -21.10
N ASP A 63 8.26 -28.09 -20.18
CA ASP A 63 9.68 -28.21 -19.85
C ASP A 63 10.43 -28.85 -21.01
N SER A 64 11.49 -28.20 -21.46
CA SER A 64 12.32 -28.65 -22.58
C SER A 64 13.81 -28.40 -22.28
N PRO A 65 14.62 -29.45 -22.08
CA PRO A 65 16.05 -29.29 -21.85
C PRO A 65 16.75 -28.44 -22.91
N VAL A 66 16.35 -28.62 -24.20
CA VAL A 66 16.91 -27.86 -25.31
C VAL A 66 16.58 -26.36 -25.24
N LYS A 67 15.33 -26.03 -24.90
CA LYS A 67 14.93 -24.61 -24.70
C LYS A 67 15.66 -24.01 -23.49
N ARG A 68 15.82 -24.78 -22.42
CA ARG A 68 16.55 -24.37 -21.23
C ARG A 68 18.03 -24.09 -21.54
N ALA A 69 18.70 -25.02 -22.23
CA ALA A 69 20.10 -24.83 -22.63
C ALA A 69 20.28 -23.55 -23.45
N ARG A 70 19.43 -23.30 -24.46
CA ARG A 70 19.49 -22.06 -25.26
C ARG A 70 19.35 -20.78 -24.46
N LEU A 71 18.52 -20.79 -23.40
CA LEU A 71 18.38 -19.63 -22.52
C LEU A 71 19.60 -19.44 -21.62
N MET A 72 20.22 -20.53 -21.16
CA MET A 72 21.49 -20.48 -20.43
C MET A 72 22.61 -19.97 -21.29
N ASP A 73 22.77 -20.48 -22.52
CA ASP A 73 23.77 -20.00 -23.49
C ASP A 73 23.59 -18.50 -23.76
N LEU A 74 22.32 -18.04 -23.88
CA LEU A 74 22.04 -16.62 -24.04
C LEU A 74 22.55 -15.82 -22.83
N ILE A 75 22.25 -16.28 -21.60
CA ILE A 75 22.70 -15.59 -20.37
C ILE A 75 24.23 -15.55 -20.29
N GLU A 76 24.90 -16.66 -20.57
CA GLU A 76 26.36 -16.77 -20.55
C GLU A 76 27.04 -15.88 -21.60
N SER A 77 26.36 -15.61 -22.72
CA SER A 77 26.88 -14.73 -23.80
C SER A 77 26.78 -13.22 -23.45
N LEU A 78 26.11 -12.85 -22.38
CA LEU A 78 25.89 -11.45 -22.04
C LEU A 78 27.05 -10.88 -21.19
N ASP A 79 27.38 -9.63 -21.45
CA ASP A 79 28.32 -8.87 -20.61
C ASP A 79 27.70 -8.48 -19.24
N GLN A 80 28.56 -8.24 -18.25
CA GLN A 80 28.15 -7.95 -16.88
C GLN A 80 27.18 -6.77 -16.78
N ASN A 81 27.40 -5.70 -17.56
CA ASN A 81 26.53 -4.52 -17.54
C ASN A 81 25.13 -4.86 -18.08
N THR A 82 25.06 -5.62 -19.17
CA THR A 82 23.79 -6.08 -19.75
C THR A 82 23.05 -6.99 -18.78
N ILE A 83 23.73 -7.93 -18.09
CA ILE A 83 23.13 -8.79 -17.07
C ILE A 83 22.56 -7.94 -15.92
N SER A 84 23.31 -6.97 -15.41
CA SER A 84 22.86 -6.07 -14.34
C SER A 84 21.58 -5.33 -14.73
N GLN A 85 21.50 -4.83 -15.96
CA GLN A 85 20.31 -4.15 -16.47
C GLN A 85 19.12 -5.12 -16.65
N ILE A 86 19.35 -6.35 -17.06
CA ILE A 86 18.30 -7.37 -17.17
C ILE A 86 17.74 -7.73 -15.79
N VAL A 87 18.60 -7.96 -14.79
CA VAL A 87 18.19 -8.25 -13.42
C VAL A 87 17.34 -7.11 -12.88
N ARG A 88 17.78 -5.87 -13.10
CA ARG A 88 17.01 -4.66 -12.72
C ARG A 88 15.65 -4.59 -13.45
N ALA A 89 15.61 -4.94 -14.74
CA ALA A 89 14.35 -4.96 -15.48
C ALA A 89 13.35 -5.97 -14.90
N PHE A 90 13.79 -7.16 -14.54
CA PHE A 90 12.93 -8.15 -13.90
C PHE A 90 12.51 -7.74 -12.50
N SER A 91 13.40 -7.18 -11.67
CA SER A 91 13.07 -6.65 -10.34
C SER A 91 11.97 -5.58 -10.44
N THR A 92 12.16 -4.62 -11.35
CA THR A 92 11.15 -3.57 -11.63
C THR A 92 9.83 -4.19 -12.12
N TYR A 93 9.90 -5.14 -13.06
CA TYR A 93 8.71 -5.81 -13.58
C TYR A 93 7.92 -6.52 -12.48
N PHE A 94 8.56 -7.29 -11.60
CA PHE A 94 7.88 -7.96 -10.50
C PHE A 94 7.28 -6.97 -9.50
N SER A 95 7.95 -5.85 -9.23
CA SER A 95 7.39 -4.79 -8.39
C SER A 95 6.12 -4.19 -9.01
N LEU A 96 6.08 -4.01 -10.33
CA LEU A 96 4.88 -3.55 -11.05
C LEU A 96 3.76 -4.61 -11.09
N VAL A 97 4.10 -5.89 -11.18
CA VAL A 97 3.13 -7.00 -11.09
C VAL A 97 2.47 -7.01 -9.71
N ASN A 98 3.24 -6.86 -8.63
CA ASN A 98 2.69 -6.77 -7.27
C ASN A 98 1.71 -5.58 -7.14
N ILE A 99 2.04 -4.42 -7.71
CA ILE A 99 1.11 -3.27 -7.77
C ILE A 99 -0.17 -3.64 -8.52
N ALA A 100 -0.07 -4.37 -9.65
CA ALA A 100 -1.25 -4.80 -10.40
C ALA A 100 -2.15 -5.74 -9.59
N GLU A 101 -1.56 -6.67 -8.83
CA GLU A 101 -2.27 -7.61 -7.97
C GLU A 101 -2.97 -6.88 -6.81
N GLU A 102 -2.26 -6.00 -6.10
CA GLU A 102 -2.83 -5.18 -5.02
C GLU A 102 -4.00 -4.32 -5.52
N ALA A 103 -3.84 -3.65 -6.65
CA ALA A 103 -4.90 -2.85 -7.25
C ALA A 103 -6.11 -3.70 -7.68
N SER A 104 -5.87 -4.91 -8.19
CA SER A 104 -6.94 -5.85 -8.56
C SER A 104 -7.72 -6.32 -7.33
N GLN A 105 -7.04 -6.68 -6.24
CA GLN A 105 -7.68 -7.08 -4.98
C GLN A 105 -8.52 -5.94 -4.38
N LEU A 106 -7.96 -4.72 -4.34
CA LEU A 106 -8.69 -3.54 -3.85
C LEU A 106 -9.95 -3.28 -4.68
N GLN A 107 -9.85 -3.40 -6.01
CA GLN A 107 -10.97 -3.20 -6.90
C GLN A 107 -12.05 -4.29 -6.72
N GLN A 108 -11.65 -5.54 -6.50
CA GLN A 108 -12.56 -6.63 -6.18
C GLN A 108 -13.33 -6.37 -4.88
N ARG A 109 -12.64 -5.96 -3.81
CA ARG A 109 -13.27 -5.60 -2.53
C ARG A 109 -14.28 -4.45 -2.70
N ARG A 110 -13.91 -3.38 -3.42
CA ARG A 110 -14.82 -2.27 -3.73
C ARG A 110 -16.06 -2.70 -4.52
N ARG A 111 -15.94 -3.69 -5.42
CA ARG A 111 -17.08 -4.25 -6.15
C ARG A 111 -18.01 -5.04 -5.23
N MET A 112 -17.47 -5.89 -4.37
CA MET A 112 -18.25 -6.64 -3.40
C MET A 112 -19.06 -5.69 -2.50
N MET A 113 -18.45 -4.63 -2.01
CA MET A 113 -19.12 -3.61 -1.21
C MET A 113 -20.27 -2.93 -1.98
N ARG A 114 -20.07 -2.57 -3.27
CA ARG A 114 -21.11 -1.94 -4.09
C ARG A 114 -22.28 -2.86 -4.44
N GLN A 115 -22.05 -4.16 -4.49
CA GLN A 115 -23.07 -5.13 -4.88
C GLN A 115 -23.89 -5.65 -3.69
N ASN A 116 -23.64 -5.21 -2.48
CA ASN A 116 -24.22 -5.72 -1.23
C ASN A 116 -24.21 -7.26 -1.14
N LYS A 117 -23.34 -7.92 -1.90
CA LYS A 117 -23.09 -9.35 -1.79
C LYS A 117 -22.14 -9.52 -0.63
N GLY A 118 -22.51 -10.39 0.30
CA GLY A 118 -21.82 -10.66 1.57
C GLY A 118 -20.33 -10.36 1.52
N LEU A 119 -19.86 -9.67 2.54
CA LEU A 119 -18.48 -9.19 2.59
C LEU A 119 -17.53 -10.38 2.79
N TRP A 120 -16.28 -10.19 2.46
CA TRP A 120 -15.27 -11.25 2.55
C TRP A 120 -15.09 -11.73 3.99
N ARG A 121 -14.72 -13.00 4.16
CA ARG A 121 -14.40 -13.59 5.45
C ARG A 121 -13.31 -12.76 6.17
N GLY A 122 -13.58 -12.42 7.44
CA GLY A 122 -12.70 -11.55 8.25
C GLY A 122 -13.02 -10.05 8.13
N SER A 123 -14.12 -9.65 7.46
CA SER A 123 -14.69 -8.30 7.61
C SER A 123 -15.55 -8.22 8.87
N PHE A 124 -15.75 -7.03 9.41
CA PHE A 124 -16.68 -6.81 10.54
C PHE A 124 -18.09 -7.25 10.20
N ASP A 125 -18.55 -6.99 8.98
CA ASP A 125 -19.88 -7.42 8.54
C ASP A 125 -20.06 -8.94 8.59
N HIS A 126 -19.05 -9.69 8.13
CA HIS A 126 -19.10 -11.16 8.18
C HIS A 126 -19.11 -11.65 9.63
N ALA A 127 -18.21 -11.11 10.46
CA ALA A 127 -18.14 -11.52 11.86
C ALA A 127 -19.43 -11.20 12.64
N LEU A 128 -20.03 -10.03 12.39
CA LEU A 128 -21.28 -9.63 13.05
C LEU A 128 -22.49 -10.43 12.52
N ALA A 129 -22.49 -10.81 11.23
CA ALA A 129 -23.49 -11.73 10.70
C ALA A 129 -23.40 -13.12 11.36
N ASP A 130 -22.19 -13.66 11.50
CA ASP A 130 -21.94 -14.92 12.22
C ASP A 130 -22.45 -14.84 13.68
N PHE A 131 -22.20 -13.72 14.39
CA PHE A 131 -22.70 -13.52 15.76
C PHE A 131 -24.22 -13.52 15.82
N ARG A 132 -24.89 -12.91 14.84
CA ARG A 132 -26.36 -12.94 14.76
C ARG A 132 -26.89 -14.34 14.46
N GLU A 133 -26.25 -15.08 13.57
CA GLU A 133 -26.61 -16.47 13.29
C GLU A 133 -26.44 -17.38 14.52
N MET A 134 -25.44 -17.11 15.36
CA MET A 134 -25.23 -17.77 16.65
C MET A 134 -26.24 -17.33 17.73
N GLY A 135 -27.11 -16.37 17.44
CA GLY A 135 -28.10 -15.85 18.39
C GLY A 135 -27.53 -14.95 19.47
N MET A 136 -26.33 -14.39 19.28
CA MET A 136 -25.70 -13.49 20.26
C MET A 136 -26.48 -12.18 20.37
N ASN A 137 -26.79 -11.79 21.62
CA ASN A 137 -27.40 -10.52 21.91
C ASN A 137 -26.36 -9.38 22.05
N ALA A 138 -26.81 -8.13 22.12
CA ALA A 138 -25.95 -6.97 22.18
C ALA A 138 -25.03 -6.96 23.42
N GLU A 139 -25.51 -7.44 24.57
CA GLU A 139 -24.74 -7.52 25.81
C GLU A 139 -23.56 -8.49 25.70
N GLN A 140 -23.79 -9.63 25.07
CA GLN A 140 -22.74 -10.63 24.79
C GLN A 140 -21.69 -10.08 23.83
N VAL A 141 -22.13 -9.32 22.80
CA VAL A 141 -21.21 -8.66 21.85
C VAL A 141 -20.42 -7.57 22.58
N GLN A 142 -21.05 -6.76 23.46
CA GLN A 142 -20.32 -5.76 24.25
C GLN A 142 -19.27 -6.43 25.15
N THR A 143 -19.61 -7.56 25.78
CA THR A 143 -18.66 -8.33 26.61
C THR A 143 -17.44 -8.81 25.80
N LEU A 144 -17.63 -9.19 24.53
CA LEU A 144 -16.54 -9.54 23.64
C LEU A 144 -15.69 -8.30 23.26
N LEU A 145 -16.34 -7.19 22.95
CA LEU A 145 -15.65 -5.94 22.63
C LEU A 145 -14.78 -5.46 23.80
N ASP A 146 -15.29 -5.55 25.03
CA ASP A 146 -14.56 -5.12 26.24
C ASP A 146 -13.28 -5.95 26.49
N LYS A 147 -13.23 -7.18 25.93
CA LYS A 147 -12.05 -8.08 25.99
C LYS A 147 -11.20 -8.03 24.74
N LEU A 148 -11.62 -7.29 23.71
CA LEU A 148 -10.91 -7.26 22.43
C LEU A 148 -9.59 -6.51 22.58
N ALA A 149 -8.51 -7.17 22.20
CA ALA A 149 -7.18 -6.58 22.10
C ALA A 149 -6.47 -7.09 20.85
N TYR A 150 -5.96 -6.17 20.05
CA TYR A 150 -5.16 -6.49 18.88
C TYR A 150 -3.91 -5.61 18.86
N ILE A 151 -2.75 -6.24 18.96
CA ILE A 151 -1.46 -5.56 19.09
C ILE A 151 -0.53 -6.02 17.98
N PRO A 152 -0.63 -5.45 16.76
CA PRO A 152 0.35 -5.72 15.71
C PRO A 152 1.71 -5.15 16.12
N VAL A 153 2.75 -5.99 16.00
CA VAL A 153 4.11 -5.62 16.36
C VAL A 153 4.92 -5.39 15.09
N ILE A 154 5.50 -4.20 14.99
CA ILE A 154 6.35 -3.82 13.86
C ILE A 154 7.76 -4.31 14.12
N THR A 155 8.31 -5.06 13.15
CA THR A 155 9.68 -5.58 13.20
C THR A 155 10.53 -4.97 12.10
N ALA A 156 11.83 -4.81 12.35
CA ALA A 156 12.79 -4.52 11.30
C ALA A 156 13.17 -5.82 10.60
N HIS A 157 12.96 -5.89 9.28
CA HIS A 157 13.41 -7.02 8.50
C HIS A 157 14.81 -6.72 7.92
N PRO A 158 15.87 -7.49 8.27
CA PRO A 158 17.25 -7.20 7.83
C PRO A 158 17.39 -7.17 6.29
N THR A 159 16.52 -7.89 5.59
CA THR A 159 16.51 -7.98 4.13
C THR A 159 15.72 -6.84 3.44
N GLU A 160 15.03 -5.99 4.20
CA GLU A 160 14.27 -4.87 3.65
C GLU A 160 15.21 -3.68 3.35
N ALA A 161 16.12 -3.90 2.41
CA ALA A 161 17.10 -2.91 1.97
C ALA A 161 16.52 -1.84 1.02
N LYS A 162 15.21 -1.89 0.73
CA LYS A 162 14.60 -0.93 -0.21
C LYS A 162 14.70 0.51 0.30
N ARG A 163 15.20 1.38 -0.56
CA ARG A 163 15.25 2.82 -0.26
C ARG A 163 13.84 3.38 -0.13
N ARG A 164 13.65 4.37 0.76
CA ARG A 164 12.39 5.12 0.86
C ARG A 164 11.95 5.74 -0.47
N SER A 165 12.91 6.18 -1.30
CA SER A 165 12.66 6.68 -2.65
C SER A 165 11.95 5.65 -3.53
N ILE A 166 12.37 4.38 -3.47
CA ILE A 166 11.72 3.27 -4.19
C ILE A 166 10.30 3.04 -3.68
N MET A 167 10.11 2.98 -2.35
CA MET A 167 8.77 2.81 -1.76
C MET A 167 7.82 3.94 -2.17
N ASN A 168 8.30 5.18 -2.13
CA ASN A 168 7.52 6.34 -2.58
C ASN A 168 7.23 6.30 -4.08
N ALA A 169 8.17 5.86 -4.92
CA ALA A 169 7.95 5.71 -6.36
C ALA A 169 6.88 4.65 -6.65
N LEU A 170 6.96 3.46 -6.03
CA LEU A 170 5.98 2.39 -6.16
C LEU A 170 4.59 2.84 -5.69
N ARG A 171 4.50 3.52 -4.53
CA ARG A 171 3.24 4.09 -4.05
C ARG A 171 2.63 5.09 -5.03
N ARG A 172 3.44 5.98 -5.62
CA ARG A 172 2.95 6.93 -6.62
C ARG A 172 2.46 6.23 -7.88
N ILE A 173 3.14 5.17 -8.32
CA ILE A 173 2.68 4.34 -9.45
C ILE A 173 1.34 3.70 -9.10
N PHE A 174 1.19 3.12 -7.90
CA PHE A 174 -0.08 2.55 -7.44
C PHE A 174 -1.22 3.59 -7.48
N LEU A 175 -1.03 4.76 -6.88
CA LEU A 175 -2.04 5.82 -6.84
C LEU A 175 -2.40 6.35 -8.24
N THR A 176 -1.42 6.48 -9.14
CA THR A 176 -1.68 6.90 -10.52
C THR A 176 -2.43 5.82 -11.29
N ASN A 177 -2.06 4.55 -11.09
CA ASN A 177 -2.76 3.43 -11.67
C ASN A 177 -4.23 3.33 -11.21
N GLU A 178 -4.54 3.69 -9.95
CA GLU A 178 -5.91 3.74 -9.45
C GLU A 178 -6.79 4.75 -10.20
N LYS A 179 -6.23 5.85 -10.71
CA LYS A 179 -6.96 6.81 -11.53
C LYS A 179 -7.57 6.18 -12.78
N LEU A 180 -6.94 5.14 -13.36
CA LEU A 180 -7.47 4.43 -14.53
C LEU A 180 -8.79 3.67 -14.27
N ASN A 181 -9.15 3.47 -13.01
CA ASN A 181 -10.40 2.83 -12.61
C ASN A 181 -11.60 3.78 -12.66
N ASP A 182 -11.38 5.09 -12.82
CA ASP A 182 -12.47 6.06 -12.99
C ASP A 182 -13.05 5.95 -14.39
N THR A 183 -14.30 5.51 -14.46
CA THR A 183 -15.05 5.33 -15.72
C THR A 183 -15.44 6.64 -16.38
N ARG A 184 -15.37 7.77 -15.65
CA ARG A 184 -15.70 9.10 -16.14
C ARG A 184 -14.57 9.73 -16.97
N LEU A 185 -13.35 9.15 -16.92
CA LEU A 185 -12.21 9.66 -17.67
C LEU A 185 -12.46 9.58 -19.18
N GLY A 186 -12.41 10.71 -19.85
CA GLY A 186 -12.39 10.81 -21.30
C GLY A 186 -11.05 10.29 -21.89
N LYS A 187 -11.03 10.14 -23.21
CA LYS A 187 -9.87 9.57 -23.94
C LYS A 187 -8.57 10.33 -23.66
N GLU A 188 -8.60 11.66 -23.71
CA GLU A 188 -7.41 12.50 -23.47
C GLU A 188 -6.95 12.44 -22.02
N GLN A 189 -7.87 12.45 -21.05
CA GLN A 189 -7.53 12.32 -19.64
C GLN A 189 -6.88 10.97 -19.34
N ARG A 190 -7.43 9.89 -19.94
CA ARG A 190 -6.87 8.54 -19.81
C ARG A 190 -5.46 8.46 -20.40
N LYS A 191 -5.23 9.09 -21.57
CA LYS A 191 -3.90 9.20 -22.15
C LYS A 191 -2.94 9.92 -21.20
N GLY A 192 -3.34 11.07 -20.64
CA GLY A 192 -2.51 11.79 -19.66
C GLY A 192 -2.13 10.95 -18.44
N VAL A 193 -3.05 10.08 -17.96
CA VAL A 193 -2.72 9.14 -16.85
C VAL A 193 -1.72 8.08 -17.29
N LEU A 194 -1.78 7.59 -18.52
CA LEU A 194 -0.81 6.62 -19.06
C LEU A 194 0.57 7.24 -19.23
N ASP A 195 0.65 8.47 -19.73
CA ASP A 195 1.90 9.23 -19.88
C ASP A 195 2.51 9.52 -18.49
N GLU A 196 1.67 9.85 -17.49
CA GLU A 196 2.10 9.99 -16.09
C GLU A 196 2.66 8.67 -15.54
N LEU A 197 2.02 7.53 -15.80
CA LEU A 197 2.50 6.21 -15.37
C LEU A 197 3.86 5.87 -16.00
N GLU A 198 4.01 6.09 -17.29
CA GLU A 198 5.29 5.85 -17.98
C GLU A 198 6.40 6.69 -17.40
N THR A 199 6.14 7.98 -17.15
CA THR A 199 7.08 8.89 -16.48
C THR A 199 7.47 8.38 -15.09
N ARG A 200 6.52 7.89 -14.28
CA ARG A 200 6.80 7.35 -12.96
C ARG A 200 7.60 6.05 -13.00
N ILE A 201 7.34 5.18 -13.97
CA ILE A 201 8.12 3.96 -14.20
C ILE A 201 9.54 4.32 -14.66
N HIS A 202 9.69 5.35 -15.49
CA HIS A 202 11.00 5.87 -15.88
C HIS A 202 11.80 6.38 -14.66
N ILE A 203 11.16 7.14 -13.77
CA ILE A 203 11.79 7.60 -12.52
C ILE A 203 12.21 6.42 -11.66
N LEU A 204 11.33 5.41 -11.50
CA LEU A 204 11.66 4.18 -10.77
C LEU A 204 12.86 3.46 -11.38
N TRP A 205 12.90 3.31 -12.70
CA TRP A 205 14.02 2.72 -13.43
C TRP A 205 15.34 3.44 -13.18
N ARG A 206 15.33 4.77 -13.08
CA ARG A 206 16.51 5.61 -12.83
C ARG A 206 16.88 5.74 -11.35
N THR A 207 16.09 5.19 -10.44
CA THR A 207 16.35 5.26 -9.01
C THR A 207 17.14 4.04 -8.55
N ASP A 208 18.24 4.24 -7.83
CA ASP A 208 19.02 3.12 -7.31
C ASP A 208 18.26 2.34 -6.25
N GLU A 209 18.18 1.02 -6.42
CA GLU A 209 17.51 0.11 -5.51
C GLU A 209 18.34 -0.16 -4.24
N VAL A 210 19.66 -0.24 -4.40
CA VAL A 210 20.59 -0.59 -3.33
C VAL A 210 21.08 0.67 -2.63
N ARG A 211 21.17 0.63 -1.31
CA ARG A 211 21.79 1.68 -0.51
C ARG A 211 23.31 1.53 -0.56
N GLU A 212 24.03 2.64 -0.73
CA GLU A 212 25.49 2.66 -0.68
C GLU A 212 26.00 2.46 0.75
N SER A 213 25.25 2.91 1.75
CA SER A 213 25.58 2.78 3.16
C SER A 213 24.61 1.85 3.89
N ARG A 214 25.16 1.07 4.84
CA ARG A 214 24.36 0.21 5.72
C ARG A 214 23.44 1.08 6.59
N PRO A 215 22.12 0.80 6.63
CA PRO A 215 21.20 1.58 7.46
C PRO A 215 21.56 1.45 8.94
N GLN A 216 21.47 2.55 9.68
CA GLN A 216 21.59 2.56 11.14
C GLN A 216 20.22 2.26 11.77
N VAL A 217 20.20 1.81 13.03
CA VAL A 217 18.95 1.54 13.77
C VAL A 217 18.04 2.77 13.82
N ARG A 218 18.61 3.98 13.87
CA ARG A 218 17.86 5.23 13.76
C ARG A 218 17.07 5.35 12.43
N ASP A 219 17.64 4.90 11.33
CA ASP A 219 16.99 4.92 10.02
C ASP A 219 15.87 3.89 9.96
N GLU A 220 16.06 2.73 10.60
CA GLU A 220 15.03 1.70 10.73
C GLU A 220 13.84 2.21 11.55
N ILE A 221 14.06 2.89 12.68
CA ILE A 221 13.02 3.52 13.49
C ILE A 221 12.21 4.52 12.63
N LYS A 222 12.90 5.40 11.90
CA LYS A 222 12.24 6.36 11.02
C LYS A 222 11.46 5.69 9.88
N ASN A 223 11.93 4.56 9.38
CA ASN A 223 11.24 3.79 8.35
C ASN A 223 9.95 3.16 8.90
N GLY A 224 9.98 2.61 10.12
CA GLY A 224 8.76 2.13 10.80
C GLY A 224 7.73 3.25 11.00
N LEU A 225 8.17 4.41 11.48
CA LEU A 225 7.31 5.58 11.69
C LEU A 225 6.73 6.18 10.40
N TYR A 226 7.37 5.94 9.26
CA TYR A 226 6.85 6.34 7.97
C TYR A 226 5.46 5.74 7.68
N TYR A 227 5.23 4.48 8.02
CA TYR A 227 3.93 3.83 7.81
C TYR A 227 2.83 4.44 8.66
N PHE A 228 3.14 4.92 9.86
CA PHE A 228 2.17 5.65 10.70
C PHE A 228 1.74 6.95 10.02
N ARG A 229 2.69 7.76 9.58
CA ARG A 229 2.42 9.06 8.94
C ARG A 229 1.68 8.92 7.61
N GLU A 230 2.04 7.93 6.80
CA GLU A 230 1.51 7.77 5.45
C GLU A 230 0.15 7.06 5.39
N SER A 231 -0.15 6.18 6.35
CA SER A 231 -1.37 5.36 6.29
C SER A 231 -2.05 5.13 7.63
N LEU A 232 -1.34 4.70 8.68
CA LEU A 232 -1.97 4.17 9.89
C LEU A 232 -2.73 5.24 10.67
N PHE A 233 -2.20 6.46 10.80
CA PHE A 233 -2.89 7.57 11.47
C PHE A 233 -4.23 7.93 10.81
N LYS A 234 -4.39 7.63 9.53
CA LYS A 234 -5.66 7.80 8.83
C LYS A 234 -6.53 6.54 8.90
N ALA A 235 -5.94 5.37 8.71
CA ALA A 235 -6.67 4.11 8.63
C ALA A 235 -7.28 3.69 9.98
N VAL A 236 -6.56 3.89 11.10
CA VAL A 236 -7.03 3.47 12.43
C VAL A 236 -8.36 4.12 12.81
N PRO A 237 -8.54 5.45 12.75
CA PRO A 237 -9.85 6.05 13.02
C PRO A 237 -10.96 5.58 12.07
N GLU A 238 -10.63 5.26 10.81
CA GLU A 238 -11.60 4.70 9.86
C GLU A 238 -12.05 3.28 10.25
N ILE A 239 -11.14 2.46 10.79
CA ILE A 239 -11.46 1.13 11.31
C ILE A 239 -12.47 1.24 12.47
N TYR A 240 -12.24 2.13 13.43
CA TYR A 240 -13.16 2.33 14.56
C TYR A 240 -14.53 2.80 14.10
N ARG A 241 -14.59 3.84 13.26
CA ARG A 241 -15.88 4.33 12.71
C ARG A 241 -16.62 3.24 11.93
N ASN A 242 -15.88 2.44 11.16
CA ASN A 242 -16.49 1.34 10.41
C ASN A 242 -17.08 0.29 11.36
N LEU A 243 -16.34 -0.11 12.40
CA LEU A 243 -16.85 -1.05 13.40
C LEU A 243 -18.11 -0.50 14.10
N GLU A 244 -18.09 0.76 14.55
CA GLU A 244 -19.24 1.43 15.18
C GLU A 244 -20.46 1.44 14.25
N CYS A 245 -20.29 1.81 12.98
CA CYS A 245 -21.37 1.79 12.00
C CYS A 245 -21.95 0.38 11.82
N ARG A 246 -21.09 -0.64 11.70
CA ARG A 246 -21.55 -2.02 11.50
C ARG A 246 -22.23 -2.61 12.73
N LEU A 247 -21.79 -2.25 13.94
CA LEU A 247 -22.46 -2.61 15.18
C LEU A 247 -23.86 -2.01 15.22
N GLN A 248 -24.00 -0.73 14.90
CA GLN A 248 -25.30 -0.05 14.88
C GLN A 248 -26.25 -0.61 13.82
N GLU A 249 -25.74 -0.98 12.63
CA GLU A 249 -26.56 -1.62 11.59
C GLU A 249 -27.04 -3.02 11.97
N ASN A 250 -26.22 -3.79 12.68
CA ASN A 250 -26.56 -5.16 13.07
C ASN A 250 -27.41 -5.23 14.36
N TYR A 251 -27.29 -4.25 15.24
CA TYR A 251 -27.99 -4.17 16.53
C TYR A 251 -28.54 -2.75 16.74
N PRO A 252 -29.56 -2.33 15.96
CA PRO A 252 -30.02 -0.95 15.92
C PRO A 252 -30.55 -0.40 17.25
N GLU A 253 -31.08 -1.28 18.11
CA GLU A 253 -31.64 -0.93 19.43
C GLU A 253 -30.58 -0.79 20.54
N ALA A 254 -29.31 -1.11 20.25
CA ALA A 254 -28.23 -1.11 21.21
C ALA A 254 -27.27 0.06 21.01
N GLN A 255 -26.73 0.56 22.12
CA GLN A 255 -25.61 1.50 22.11
C GLN A 255 -24.34 0.77 22.55
N PHE A 256 -23.36 0.69 21.65
CA PHE A 256 -22.08 0.08 21.94
C PHE A 256 -21.04 1.10 22.34
N ARG A 257 -20.17 0.69 23.27
CA ARG A 257 -18.93 1.38 23.58
C ARG A 257 -17.78 0.58 22.97
N VAL A 258 -17.18 1.09 21.91
CA VAL A 258 -16.02 0.46 21.29
C VAL A 258 -14.76 0.86 22.06
N PRO A 259 -14.08 -0.08 22.76
CA PRO A 259 -12.87 0.24 23.52
C PRO A 259 -11.67 0.49 22.59
N SER A 260 -10.60 1.05 23.12
CA SER A 260 -9.34 1.20 22.40
C SER A 260 -8.63 -0.16 22.31
N PHE A 261 -9.05 -0.99 21.35
CA PHE A 261 -8.57 -2.35 21.19
C PHE A 261 -7.34 -2.50 20.30
N LEU A 262 -7.11 -1.52 19.41
CA LEU A 262 -5.99 -1.55 18.48
C LEU A 262 -4.82 -0.74 19.01
N GLN A 263 -3.75 -1.42 19.38
CA GLN A 263 -2.51 -0.84 19.86
C GLN A 263 -1.36 -1.32 18.97
N PHE A 264 -0.25 -0.59 18.95
CA PHE A 264 0.90 -0.98 18.17
C PHE A 264 2.10 -1.22 19.07
N GLY A 265 2.76 -2.36 18.88
CA GLY A 265 4.09 -2.64 19.43
C GLY A 265 5.18 -2.40 18.38
N SER A 266 6.41 -2.26 18.81
CA SER A 266 7.58 -2.17 17.94
C SER A 266 8.78 -2.84 18.55
N TRP A 267 9.40 -3.73 17.78
CA TRP A 267 10.72 -4.30 18.10
C TRP A 267 11.85 -3.38 17.63
N ILE A 268 11.55 -2.43 16.73
CA ILE A 268 12.56 -1.56 16.11
C ILE A 268 13.12 -0.60 17.17
N GLY A 269 14.40 -0.72 17.44
CA GLY A 269 15.09 0.06 18.47
C GLY A 269 14.92 -0.46 19.89
N GLY A 270 14.16 -1.56 20.10
CA GLY A 270 13.94 -2.19 21.39
C GLY A 270 14.54 -3.59 21.53
N ASP A 271 14.55 -4.34 20.43
CA ASP A 271 15.11 -5.69 20.39
C ASP A 271 16.63 -5.67 20.39
N ARG A 272 17.21 -6.30 21.40
CA ARG A 272 18.65 -6.37 21.64
C ARG A 272 19.26 -7.73 21.31
N ASP A 273 18.42 -8.73 20.98
CA ASP A 273 18.89 -10.09 20.75
C ASP A 273 19.84 -10.16 19.56
N GLY A 274 21.10 -10.44 19.86
CA GLY A 274 22.18 -10.52 18.87
C GLY A 274 22.53 -9.20 18.14
N ASN A 275 21.94 -8.05 18.51
CA ASN A 275 22.22 -6.77 17.85
C ASN A 275 22.99 -5.80 18.78
N PRO A 276 24.31 -5.67 18.65
CA PRO A 276 25.13 -4.79 19.49
C PRO A 276 24.84 -3.29 19.27
N ASN A 277 24.11 -2.93 18.21
CA ASN A 277 23.78 -1.55 17.89
C ASN A 277 22.51 -1.06 18.60
N VAL A 278 21.74 -1.97 19.25
CA VAL A 278 20.56 -1.61 20.04
C VAL A 278 20.96 -1.51 21.51
N LYS A 279 21.23 -0.27 21.93
CA LYS A 279 21.59 0.09 23.31
C LYS A 279 20.40 0.74 24.04
N PRO A 280 20.46 0.94 25.37
CA PRO A 280 19.41 1.67 26.09
C PRO A 280 19.08 3.03 25.49
N GLU A 281 20.11 3.77 25.08
CA GLU A 281 19.97 5.10 24.44
C GLU A 281 19.22 5.00 23.10
N THR A 282 19.38 3.89 22.39
CA THR A 282 18.65 3.63 21.13
C THR A 282 17.17 3.42 21.41
N THR A 283 16.83 2.72 22.49
CA THR A 283 15.44 2.50 22.91
C THR A 283 14.80 3.82 23.35
N GLU A 284 15.51 4.64 24.12
CA GLU A 284 15.06 5.96 24.50
C GLU A 284 14.81 6.84 23.26
N LEU A 285 15.73 6.84 22.31
CA LEU A 285 15.57 7.55 21.04
C LEU A 285 14.34 7.06 20.28
N ALA A 286 14.08 5.74 20.23
CA ALA A 286 12.91 5.18 19.57
C ALA A 286 11.60 5.71 20.19
N LEU A 287 11.49 5.70 21.52
CA LEU A 287 10.33 6.22 22.25
C LEU A 287 10.13 7.72 22.02
N ARG A 288 11.22 8.51 22.02
CA ARG A 288 11.14 9.94 21.71
C ARG A 288 10.64 10.21 20.28
N LEU A 289 11.17 9.51 19.29
CA LEU A 289 10.75 9.65 17.89
C LEU A 289 9.29 9.19 17.66
N GLN A 290 8.83 8.16 18.38
CA GLN A 290 7.43 7.73 18.35
C GLN A 290 6.51 8.80 18.95
N SER A 291 6.86 9.34 20.11
CA SER A 291 6.11 10.42 20.75
C SER A 291 6.07 11.69 19.89
N GLU A 292 7.21 12.08 19.30
CA GLU A 292 7.29 13.21 18.36
C GLU A 292 6.33 13.02 17.18
N ALA A 293 6.32 11.83 16.55
CA ALA A 293 5.47 11.53 15.41
C ALA A 293 3.97 11.65 15.74
N VAL A 294 3.56 11.21 16.93
CA VAL A 294 2.17 11.32 17.38
C VAL A 294 1.80 12.77 17.69
N LEU A 295 2.67 13.51 18.38
CA LEU A 295 2.43 14.93 18.71
C LEU A 295 2.36 15.81 17.48
N GLU A 296 3.22 15.58 16.48
CA GLU A 296 3.15 16.25 15.18
C GLU A 296 1.81 15.98 14.48
N GLU A 297 1.31 14.75 14.51
CA GLU A 297 0.02 14.41 13.92
C GLU A 297 -1.13 15.07 14.68
N TYR A 298 -1.10 15.13 16.01
CA TYR A 298 -2.10 15.86 16.79
C TYR A 298 -2.11 17.35 16.46
N LEU A 299 -0.93 17.96 16.41
CA LEU A 299 -0.82 19.38 16.02
C LEU A 299 -1.39 19.64 14.64
N ARG A 300 -1.04 18.80 13.66
CA ARG A 300 -1.54 18.90 12.29
C ARG A 300 -3.07 18.82 12.25
N ARG A 301 -3.68 17.86 12.95
CA ARG A 301 -5.14 17.70 13.02
C ARG A 301 -5.82 18.86 13.73
N LEU A 302 -5.23 19.35 14.80
CA LEU A 302 -5.76 20.53 15.50
C LEU A 302 -5.76 21.77 14.61
N VAL A 303 -4.70 21.99 13.83
CA VAL A 303 -4.65 23.06 12.85
C VAL A 303 -5.72 22.89 11.77
N ASP A 304 -5.97 21.66 11.30
CA ASP A 304 -7.02 21.39 10.32
C ASP A 304 -8.42 21.66 10.91
N VAL A 305 -8.69 21.24 12.14
CA VAL A 305 -9.93 21.54 12.87
C VAL A 305 -10.10 23.06 13.07
N PHE A 306 -9.03 23.74 13.51
CA PHE A 306 -9.06 25.20 13.68
C PHE A 306 -9.47 25.94 12.41
N LYS A 307 -8.94 25.51 11.24
CA LYS A 307 -9.31 26.11 9.95
C LYS A 307 -10.78 25.85 9.55
N GLN A 308 -11.40 24.80 10.07
CA GLN A 308 -12.79 24.43 9.79
C GLN A 308 -13.77 25.09 10.76
N LEU A 309 -13.34 25.46 11.97
CA LEU A 309 -14.15 26.12 12.99
C LEU A 309 -14.31 27.61 12.65
N THR A 310 -15.09 27.89 11.62
CA THR A 310 -15.38 29.26 11.13
C THR A 310 -16.77 29.74 11.59
N HIS A 311 -17.30 29.15 12.67
CA HIS A 311 -18.64 29.48 13.15
C HIS A 311 -18.70 30.91 13.69
N SER A 312 -19.74 31.64 13.28
CA SER A 312 -20.02 32.98 13.83
C SER A 312 -20.48 32.87 15.27
N SER A 313 -19.87 33.64 16.17
CA SER A 313 -20.30 33.74 17.57
C SER A 313 -21.72 34.28 17.73
N GLN A 314 -22.26 34.94 16.69
CA GLN A 314 -23.64 35.43 16.67
C GLN A 314 -24.63 34.36 16.23
N LEU A 315 -24.21 33.36 15.45
CA LEU A 315 -25.06 32.30 14.91
C LEU A 315 -25.00 31.01 15.72
N CYS A 316 -23.95 30.81 16.48
CA CYS A 316 -23.80 29.66 17.38
C CYS A 316 -23.94 30.09 18.81
N THR A 317 -24.88 29.49 19.51
CA THR A 317 -24.97 29.62 20.98
C THR A 317 -23.69 29.02 21.57
N PRO A 318 -22.92 29.76 22.38
CA PRO A 318 -21.58 29.35 22.82
C PRO A 318 -21.58 28.24 23.87
N CYS A 319 -22.35 27.18 23.66
CA CYS A 319 -22.40 26.03 24.58
C CYS A 319 -21.02 25.33 24.71
N LEU A 320 -20.15 25.52 23.71
CA LEU A 320 -18.81 24.90 23.69
C LEU A 320 -17.75 25.68 24.51
N LEU A 321 -17.99 26.93 24.85
CA LEU A 321 -17.05 27.75 25.64
C LEU A 321 -17.05 27.42 27.15
N TYR A 322 -18.06 26.69 27.62
CA TYR A 322 -18.20 26.34 29.03
C TYR A 322 -17.79 24.93 29.43
N THR A 323 -17.41 24.07 28.46
CA THR A 323 -17.17 22.65 28.74
C THR A 323 -15.72 22.29 29.00
N SER A 324 -14.78 23.22 28.89
CA SER A 324 -13.38 22.97 29.23
C SER A 324 -12.84 24.14 30.04
N PRO A 325 -12.61 23.99 31.35
CA PRO A 325 -11.90 25.01 32.12
C PRO A 325 -10.51 25.19 31.51
N SER A 326 -10.14 26.42 31.20
CA SER A 326 -8.81 26.76 30.73
C SER A 326 -7.77 26.30 31.76
N PRO A 327 -6.62 25.75 31.38
CA PRO A 327 -5.51 25.48 32.30
C PRO A 327 -5.06 26.71 33.10
N ARG A 328 -5.48 27.91 32.69
CA ARG A 328 -5.23 29.18 33.43
C ARG A 328 -6.21 29.43 34.59
N ASP A 329 -7.32 28.69 34.66
CA ASP A 329 -8.31 28.83 35.70
C ASP A 329 -7.98 27.98 36.93
N TRP A 330 -6.86 27.30 36.93
CA TRP A 330 -6.27 26.54 38.05
C TRP A 330 -5.15 27.33 38.70
#